data_3db27b78b4f8bd52bafa16bab30e56d5
#
_entry.id   3db27b78b4f8bd52bafa16bab30e56d5
#
_cell.length_a   1.000
_cell.length_b   1.000
_cell.length_c   1.000
_cell.angle_alpha   90.00
_cell.angle_beta   90.00
_cell.angle_gamma   90.00
#
_symmetry.space_group_name_H-M   'P 1'
#
loop_
_entity.id
_entity.type
_entity.pdbx_description
1 polymer ?
#
loop_
_entity_poly.entity_id
_entity_poly.type
_entity_poly.pdbx_seq_one_letter_code
_entity_poly.pdbx_strand_id
1 'polypeptide(L)'
;MDYSLLKKLQEIHAPAGDEVLMKEFLMDYVGKNQDQWDVEPEIIHGDDFQDCLILKFGKPRTAIFAHMDSIGFTVRYGKQLVKLGGPTLISGTLLVGHDSYGAIEAELVVDEAKKLSYKFHREIEPGTNLTYKPNWRETDQYLQNCYMDNRLGVWSALQVAETLTDGLIVFSCWEETGGGSVGYLGKYIYENWGVRQALISDITWVTEGIHHGNGVAISMRDSGIPRKSYVNKIISIAKANDLKFQLEVEDAGGSDGNALQKSPYP
;
A
#
# COMPACT_ATOMS: atom_id res chain seq x y z
N MET A 1 6.45 21.12 -0.77
CA MET A 1 6.29 19.93 0.09
C MET A 1 7.55 19.08 -0.07
N ASP A 2 8.07 18.49 0.98
CA ASP A 2 9.24 17.62 0.88
C ASP A 2 8.79 16.17 0.59
N TYR A 3 9.24 15.61 -0.52
CA TYR A 3 8.92 14.24 -0.95
C TYR A 3 10.08 13.27 -0.74
N SER A 4 11.11 13.65 0.01
CA SER A 4 12.30 12.82 0.24
C SER A 4 11.97 11.47 0.88
N LEU A 5 11.03 11.45 1.82
CA LEU A 5 10.53 10.21 2.43
C LEU A 5 9.76 9.35 1.42
N LEU A 6 8.85 9.95 0.64
CA LEU A 6 8.11 9.21 -0.38
C LEU A 6 9.06 8.58 -1.40
N LYS A 7 10.07 9.31 -1.84
CA LYS A 7 11.09 8.78 -2.75
C LYS A 7 11.84 7.58 -2.16
N LYS A 8 12.22 7.63 -0.88
CA LYS A 8 12.86 6.49 -0.19
C LYS A 8 11.92 5.28 -0.13
N LEU A 9 10.65 5.48 0.23
CA LEU A 9 9.64 4.40 0.25
C LEU A 9 9.51 3.71 -1.11
N GLN A 10 9.61 4.46 -2.21
CA GLN A 10 9.54 3.94 -3.58
C GLN A 10 10.71 3.03 -3.97
N GLU A 11 11.85 3.15 -3.30
CA GLU A 11 13.06 2.38 -3.58
C GLU A 11 13.12 1.04 -2.81
N ILE A 12 12.23 0.84 -1.83
CA ILE A 12 12.23 -0.35 -1.00
C ILE A 12 11.56 -1.52 -1.74
N HIS A 13 12.30 -2.61 -1.89
CA HIS A 13 11.77 -3.86 -2.43
C HIS A 13 10.87 -4.53 -1.38
N ALA A 14 9.58 -4.57 -1.65
CA ALA A 14 8.60 -5.19 -0.77
C ALA A 14 7.38 -5.68 -1.58
N PRO A 15 7.55 -6.72 -2.40
CA PRO A 15 6.44 -7.36 -3.08
C PRO A 15 5.55 -8.09 -2.07
N ALA A 16 4.28 -8.35 -2.44
CA ALA A 16 3.36 -9.09 -1.57
C ALA A 16 3.95 -10.43 -1.12
N GLY A 17 3.96 -10.68 0.19
CA GLY A 17 4.56 -11.84 0.83
C GLY A 17 6.06 -11.72 1.15
N ASP A 18 6.66 -10.55 0.89
CA ASP A 18 8.08 -10.25 1.19
C ASP A 18 8.23 -8.77 1.59
N GLU A 19 7.45 -8.36 2.61
CA GLU A 19 7.35 -6.96 3.04
C GLU A 19 8.33 -6.60 4.16
N VAL A 20 9.18 -7.54 4.57
CA VAL A 20 10.09 -7.38 5.71
C VAL A 20 10.95 -6.12 5.63
N LEU A 21 11.51 -5.79 4.46
CA LEU A 21 12.35 -4.61 4.29
C LEU A 21 11.57 -3.31 4.50
N MET A 22 10.30 -3.28 4.08
CA MET A 22 9.44 -2.12 4.31
C MET A 22 9.09 -1.98 5.78
N LYS A 23 8.74 -3.08 6.45
CA LYS A 23 8.50 -3.09 7.91
C LYS A 23 9.71 -2.57 8.68
N GLU A 24 10.91 -3.09 8.39
CA GLU A 24 12.15 -2.66 9.03
C GLU A 24 12.42 -1.17 8.81
N PHE A 25 12.22 -0.69 7.58
CA PHE A 25 12.36 0.74 7.28
C PHE A 25 11.36 1.59 8.08
N LEU A 26 10.09 1.17 8.15
CA LEU A 26 9.07 1.91 8.89
C LEU A 26 9.35 1.93 10.39
N MET A 27 9.80 0.82 10.96
CA MET A 27 10.20 0.75 12.37
C MET A 27 11.39 1.68 12.66
N ASP A 28 12.41 1.66 11.80
CA ASP A 28 13.57 2.56 11.92
C ASP A 28 13.15 4.03 11.79
N TYR A 29 12.27 4.34 10.81
CA TYR A 29 11.77 5.68 10.61
C TYR A 29 10.97 6.18 11.81
N VAL A 30 10.05 5.39 12.33
CA VAL A 30 9.26 5.72 13.52
C VAL A 30 10.19 5.90 14.72
N GLY A 31 11.11 4.97 14.96
CA GLY A 31 12.05 5.04 16.07
C GLY A 31 12.95 6.28 16.07
N LYS A 32 13.23 6.85 14.89
CA LYS A 32 14.07 8.06 14.74
C LYS A 32 13.30 9.37 14.84
N ASN A 33 11.98 9.36 14.66
CA ASN A 33 11.20 10.57 14.53
C ASN A 33 10.09 10.72 15.58
N GLN A 34 9.67 9.64 16.25
CA GLN A 34 8.52 9.64 17.16
C GLN A 34 8.64 10.61 18.36
N ASP A 35 9.86 10.94 18.79
CA ASP A 35 10.13 11.90 19.85
C ASP A 35 9.79 13.36 19.46
N GLN A 36 9.61 13.62 18.17
CA GLN A 36 9.21 14.91 17.60
C GLN A 36 7.71 14.97 17.29
N TRP A 37 6.98 13.86 17.47
CA TRP A 37 5.55 13.78 17.22
C TRP A 37 4.74 14.27 18.42
N ASP A 38 3.50 14.68 18.19
CA ASP A 38 2.62 15.15 19.27
C ASP A 38 2.38 14.09 20.35
N VAL A 39 2.34 12.82 19.93
CA VAL A 39 2.25 11.64 20.82
C VAL A 39 3.14 10.53 20.29
N GLU A 40 3.95 9.96 21.17
CA GLU A 40 4.74 8.78 20.86
C GLU A 40 3.83 7.53 20.78
N PRO A 41 3.85 6.77 19.68
CA PRO A 41 2.99 5.61 19.51
C PRO A 41 3.49 4.38 20.26
N GLU A 42 2.57 3.55 20.71
CA GLU A 42 2.86 2.15 20.99
C GLU A 42 2.98 1.39 19.68
N ILE A 43 4.13 0.72 19.48
CA ILE A 43 4.42 -0.02 18.25
C ILE A 43 4.10 -1.49 18.47
N ILE A 44 3.16 -2.05 17.68
CA ILE A 44 2.74 -3.44 17.75
C ILE A 44 3.16 -4.16 16.47
N HIS A 45 3.95 -5.19 16.62
CA HIS A 45 4.45 -6.05 15.54
C HIS A 45 4.89 -7.40 16.15
N GLY A 46 5.42 -8.29 15.35
CA GLY A 46 5.99 -9.58 15.79
C GLY A 46 5.44 -10.75 14.97
N ASP A 47 5.80 -11.96 15.36
CA ASP A 47 5.50 -13.18 14.59
C ASP A 47 4.01 -13.39 14.34
N ASP A 48 3.15 -12.98 15.28
CA ASP A 48 1.69 -13.08 15.13
C ASP A 48 1.11 -12.12 14.09
N PHE A 49 1.89 -11.13 13.63
CA PHE A 49 1.47 -10.07 12.71
C PHE A 49 2.09 -10.20 11.33
N GLN A 50 2.88 -11.26 11.08
CA GLN A 50 3.67 -11.36 9.86
C GLN A 50 4.57 -10.11 9.73
N ASP A 51 4.55 -9.42 8.59
CA ASP A 51 5.28 -8.17 8.43
C ASP A 51 4.44 -6.91 8.71
N CYS A 52 3.17 -7.07 9.13
CA CYS A 52 2.31 -5.95 9.45
C CYS A 52 2.81 -5.16 10.66
N LEU A 53 2.49 -3.86 10.68
CA LEU A 53 2.87 -2.93 11.73
C LEU A 53 1.66 -2.08 12.15
N ILE A 54 1.42 -1.97 13.46
CA ILE A 54 0.39 -1.08 14.01
C ILE A 54 1.07 -0.04 14.89
N LEU A 55 0.77 1.23 14.64
CA LEU A 55 1.12 2.34 15.50
C LEU A 55 -0.15 2.79 16.25
N LYS A 56 -0.13 2.67 17.57
CA LYS A 56 -1.28 3.04 18.41
C LYS A 56 -1.00 4.34 19.15
N PHE A 57 -1.87 5.31 18.98
CA PHE A 57 -1.84 6.60 19.64
C PHE A 57 -3.01 6.73 20.61
N GLY A 58 -2.75 7.13 21.84
CA GLY A 58 -3.74 7.45 22.86
C GLY A 58 -4.89 6.45 23.00
N LYS A 59 -6.13 6.92 22.88
CA LYS A 59 -7.38 6.13 22.97
C LYS A 59 -8.03 6.03 21.58
N PRO A 60 -7.66 5.04 20.75
CA PRO A 60 -8.06 4.99 19.37
C PRO A 60 -9.57 4.79 19.19
N ARG A 61 -10.16 5.48 18.21
CA ARG A 61 -11.53 5.30 17.75
C ARG A 61 -11.62 5.02 16.26
N THR A 62 -10.57 5.35 15.53
CA THR A 62 -10.47 5.18 14.07
C THR A 62 -9.11 4.58 13.75
N ALA A 63 -9.09 3.65 12.82
CA ALA A 63 -7.86 3.15 12.22
C ALA A 63 -7.66 3.74 10.83
N ILE A 64 -6.41 3.97 10.44
CA ILE A 64 -6.00 4.31 9.08
C ILE A 64 -5.19 3.12 8.57
N PHE A 65 -5.64 2.49 7.49
CA PHE A 65 -4.93 1.40 6.84
C PHE A 65 -4.20 1.92 5.60
N ALA A 66 -2.98 1.45 5.39
CA ALA A 66 -2.22 1.62 4.15
C ALA A 66 -1.40 0.35 3.92
N HIS A 67 -1.57 -0.31 2.78
CA HIS A 67 -0.80 -1.52 2.51
C HIS A 67 0.65 -1.19 2.12
N MET A 68 1.55 -2.10 2.50
CA MET A 68 2.99 -1.94 2.30
C MET A 68 3.51 -2.68 1.09
N ASP A 69 2.76 -3.67 0.63
CA ASP A 69 3.18 -4.51 -0.47
C ASP A 69 3.06 -3.82 -1.82
N SER A 70 3.64 -4.43 -2.80
CA SER A 70 3.58 -4.00 -4.18
C SER A 70 3.42 -5.18 -5.14
N ILE A 71 2.90 -4.89 -6.31
CA ILE A 71 2.85 -5.81 -7.44
C ILE A 71 4.25 -6.23 -7.89
N GLY A 72 4.32 -7.35 -8.60
CA GLY A 72 5.56 -7.86 -9.14
C GLY A 72 5.40 -9.18 -9.88
N PHE A 73 6.44 -9.99 -9.81
CA PHE A 73 6.51 -11.29 -10.44
C PHE A 73 7.30 -12.24 -9.55
N THR A 74 6.86 -13.49 -9.46
CA THR A 74 7.65 -14.56 -8.84
C THR A 74 8.30 -15.41 -9.91
N VAL A 75 9.59 -15.66 -9.77
CA VAL A 75 10.37 -16.49 -10.68
C VAL A 75 9.92 -17.94 -10.58
N ARG A 76 9.63 -18.52 -11.73
CA ARG A 76 9.33 -19.94 -11.92
C ARG A 76 10.49 -20.61 -12.66
N TYR A 77 10.52 -21.92 -12.67
CA TYR A 77 11.51 -22.68 -13.44
C TYR A 77 11.49 -22.36 -14.95
N GLY A 78 12.62 -22.60 -15.65
CA GLY A 78 12.75 -22.38 -17.11
C GLY A 78 12.63 -20.91 -17.50
N LYS A 79 13.15 -20.00 -16.69
CA LYS A 79 13.11 -18.54 -16.89
C LYS A 79 11.70 -17.95 -17.01
N GLN A 80 10.68 -18.66 -16.54
CA GLN A 80 9.31 -18.18 -16.56
C GLN A 80 9.03 -17.28 -15.33
N LEU A 81 8.01 -16.43 -15.47
CA LEU A 81 7.49 -15.58 -14.40
C LEU A 81 6.01 -15.86 -14.17
N VAL A 82 5.60 -15.75 -12.91
CA VAL A 82 4.20 -15.73 -12.49
C VAL A 82 3.91 -14.34 -11.95
N LYS A 83 2.76 -13.78 -12.30
CA LYS A 83 2.33 -12.47 -11.74
C LYS A 83 2.14 -12.56 -10.24
N LEU A 84 2.47 -11.46 -9.59
CA LEU A 84 2.15 -11.17 -8.21
C LEU A 84 1.32 -9.88 -8.22
N GLY A 85 0.04 -9.99 -7.86
CA GLY A 85 -0.92 -8.92 -8.07
C GLY A 85 -1.30 -8.70 -9.54
N GLY A 86 -1.57 -7.45 -9.91
CA GLY A 86 -2.02 -7.03 -11.23
C GLY A 86 -1.00 -6.24 -12.08
N PRO A 87 0.27 -6.69 -12.25
CA PRO A 87 1.26 -5.90 -12.95
C PRO A 87 0.94 -5.68 -14.42
N THR A 88 1.25 -4.49 -14.93
CA THR A 88 1.19 -4.15 -16.35
C THR A 88 2.27 -4.89 -17.13
N LEU A 89 1.92 -5.51 -18.26
CA LEU A 89 2.81 -6.36 -19.02
C LEU A 89 3.35 -5.66 -20.27
N ILE A 90 4.54 -5.11 -20.16
CA ILE A 90 5.25 -4.47 -21.30
C ILE A 90 6.64 -5.10 -21.42
N SER A 91 6.91 -5.77 -22.55
CA SER A 91 8.25 -6.31 -22.83
C SER A 91 9.30 -5.20 -22.82
N GLY A 92 10.48 -5.49 -22.29
CA GLY A 92 11.57 -4.53 -22.13
C GLY A 92 11.55 -3.77 -20.80
N THR A 93 10.49 -3.92 -19.99
CA THR A 93 10.47 -3.32 -18.65
C THR A 93 11.54 -3.94 -17.76
N LEU A 94 12.31 -3.11 -17.07
CA LEU A 94 13.34 -3.56 -16.14
C LEU A 94 12.71 -4.00 -14.82
N LEU A 95 13.13 -5.18 -14.39
CA LEU A 95 12.77 -5.79 -13.12
C LEU A 95 13.98 -5.88 -12.22
N VAL A 96 13.79 -5.67 -10.92
CA VAL A 96 14.84 -5.78 -9.90
C VAL A 96 14.42 -6.75 -8.81
N GLY A 97 15.40 -7.36 -8.17
CA GLY A 97 15.22 -8.27 -7.05
C GLY A 97 16.57 -8.77 -6.54
N HIS A 98 16.52 -9.82 -5.74
CA HIS A 98 17.71 -10.42 -5.15
C HIS A 98 17.49 -11.91 -4.93
N ASP A 99 18.46 -12.73 -5.26
CA ASP A 99 18.53 -14.15 -4.89
C ASP A 99 19.82 -14.47 -4.13
N SER A 100 20.10 -15.73 -3.81
CA SER A 100 21.33 -16.11 -3.08
C SER A 100 22.63 -15.78 -3.82
N TYR A 101 22.56 -15.55 -5.14
CA TYR A 101 23.71 -15.16 -5.98
C TYR A 101 23.87 -13.64 -6.09
N GLY A 102 23.00 -12.84 -5.49
CA GLY A 102 23.10 -11.39 -5.42
C GLY A 102 22.00 -10.62 -6.15
N ALA A 103 22.24 -9.33 -6.34
CA ALA A 103 21.29 -8.42 -6.95
C ALA A 103 20.99 -8.78 -8.41
N ILE A 104 19.74 -8.58 -8.80
CA ILE A 104 19.20 -8.89 -10.10
C ILE A 104 18.68 -7.61 -10.74
N GLU A 105 19.05 -7.37 -12.00
CA GLU A 105 18.38 -6.47 -12.91
C GLU A 105 18.10 -7.22 -14.20
N ALA A 106 16.85 -7.59 -14.41
CA ALA A 106 16.40 -8.42 -15.53
C ALA A 106 15.42 -7.65 -16.41
N GLU A 107 15.22 -8.08 -17.63
CA GLU A 107 14.26 -7.51 -18.57
C GLU A 107 13.04 -8.43 -18.67
N LEU A 108 11.83 -7.88 -18.49
CA LEU A 108 10.57 -8.60 -18.69
C LEU A 108 10.38 -8.93 -20.17
N VAL A 109 10.05 -10.16 -20.45
CA VAL A 109 9.70 -10.63 -21.80
C VAL A 109 8.28 -11.18 -21.79
N VAL A 110 7.44 -10.63 -22.67
CA VAL A 110 6.05 -11.06 -22.88
C VAL A 110 5.96 -11.56 -24.32
N ASP A 111 5.67 -12.84 -24.53
CA ASP A 111 5.53 -13.42 -25.86
C ASP A 111 4.13 -13.15 -26.47
N GLU A 112 3.94 -13.55 -27.71
CA GLU A 112 2.68 -13.40 -28.44
C GLU A 112 1.50 -14.12 -27.75
N ALA A 113 1.79 -15.22 -27.04
CA ALA A 113 0.81 -15.99 -26.27
C ALA A 113 0.61 -15.44 -24.83
N LYS A 114 1.17 -14.25 -24.52
CA LYS A 114 1.18 -13.60 -23.20
C LYS A 114 1.84 -14.42 -22.11
N LYS A 115 2.73 -15.35 -22.46
CA LYS A 115 3.59 -16.01 -21.47
C LYS A 115 4.68 -15.07 -21.01
N LEU A 116 4.96 -15.12 -19.72
CA LEU A 116 5.92 -14.25 -19.06
C LEU A 116 7.23 -14.96 -18.82
N SER A 117 8.30 -14.32 -19.17
CA SER A 117 9.67 -14.76 -18.91
C SER A 117 10.58 -13.54 -18.67
N TYR A 118 11.83 -13.81 -18.36
CA TYR A 118 12.82 -12.76 -18.16
C TYR A 118 14.08 -13.01 -18.99
N LYS A 119 14.76 -11.93 -19.37
CA LYS A 119 16.07 -11.95 -19.97
C LYS A 119 17.10 -11.54 -18.91
N PHE A 120 17.95 -12.49 -18.55
CA PHE A 120 19.07 -12.31 -17.62
C PHE A 120 20.17 -13.29 -17.99
N HIS A 121 21.43 -12.99 -17.65
CA HIS A 121 22.60 -13.77 -18.06
C HIS A 121 22.65 -15.18 -17.47
N ARG A 122 21.93 -15.44 -16.36
CA ARG A 122 21.79 -16.75 -15.72
C ARG A 122 20.32 -17.10 -15.45
N GLU A 123 20.06 -18.28 -14.95
CA GLU A 123 18.78 -18.58 -14.30
C GLU A 123 18.75 -17.93 -12.93
N ILE A 124 17.58 -17.38 -12.58
CA ILE A 124 17.27 -16.83 -11.26
C ILE A 124 16.60 -17.94 -10.46
N GLU A 125 16.89 -18.02 -9.17
CA GLU A 125 16.33 -19.05 -8.30
C GLU A 125 14.79 -19.01 -8.31
N PRO A 126 14.12 -20.16 -8.47
CA PRO A 126 12.67 -20.24 -8.36
C PRO A 126 12.17 -19.74 -6.99
N GLY A 127 11.10 -18.97 -6.99
CA GLY A 127 10.55 -18.34 -5.78
C GLY A 127 11.08 -16.92 -5.52
N THR A 128 12.13 -16.48 -6.23
CA THR A 128 12.61 -15.10 -6.15
C THR A 128 11.53 -14.14 -6.64
N ASN A 129 11.27 -13.11 -5.87
CA ASN A 129 10.38 -12.03 -6.26
C ASN A 129 11.14 -10.94 -7.02
N LEU A 130 10.58 -10.53 -8.15
CA LEU A 130 11.08 -9.43 -8.97
C LEU A 130 10.00 -8.34 -9.05
N THR A 131 10.40 -7.12 -8.86
CA THR A 131 9.52 -5.95 -8.94
C THR A 131 10.02 -4.99 -10.03
N TYR A 132 9.21 -4.02 -10.43
CA TYR A 132 9.66 -3.02 -11.39
C TYR A 132 10.83 -2.21 -10.84
N LYS A 133 11.79 -1.88 -11.69
CA LYS A 133 12.88 -0.97 -11.31
C LYS A 133 12.29 0.43 -11.08
N PRO A 134 12.43 1.02 -9.88
CA PRO A 134 11.95 2.36 -9.61
C PRO A 134 12.56 3.39 -10.57
N ASN A 135 11.72 4.32 -11.04
CA ASN A 135 12.11 5.41 -11.90
C ASN A 135 11.39 6.68 -11.50
N TRP A 136 11.86 7.32 -10.44
CA TRP A 136 11.30 8.56 -9.92
C TRP A 136 11.37 9.69 -10.92
N ARG A 137 10.24 10.30 -11.20
CA ARG A 137 10.12 11.50 -12.03
C ARG A 137 9.33 12.55 -11.26
N GLU A 138 9.86 13.74 -11.23
CA GLU A 138 9.31 14.88 -10.52
C GLU A 138 9.33 16.11 -11.38
N THR A 139 8.22 16.82 -11.46
CA THR A 139 8.08 18.13 -12.10
C THR A 139 7.26 19.03 -11.19
N ASP A 140 7.12 20.31 -11.55
CA ASP A 140 6.26 21.23 -10.82
C ASP A 140 4.76 20.82 -10.83
N GLN A 141 4.37 19.89 -11.69
CA GLN A 141 2.98 19.51 -11.92
C GLN A 141 2.65 18.12 -11.42
N TYR A 142 3.61 17.18 -11.38
CA TYR A 142 3.34 15.79 -11.03
C TYR A 142 4.57 15.07 -10.43
N LEU A 143 4.25 14.03 -9.66
CA LEU A 143 5.16 12.98 -9.26
C LEU A 143 4.77 11.69 -9.98
N GLN A 144 5.74 10.92 -10.43
CA GLN A 144 5.52 9.65 -11.09
C GLN A 144 6.54 8.61 -10.67
N ASN A 145 6.05 7.45 -10.28
CA ASN A 145 6.85 6.23 -10.10
C ASN A 145 5.94 4.98 -10.20
N CYS A 146 6.54 3.80 -10.19
CA CYS A 146 5.83 2.51 -10.34
C CYS A 146 5.11 2.03 -9.07
N TYR A 147 5.38 2.62 -7.90
CA TYR A 147 4.83 2.19 -6.60
C TYR A 147 4.11 3.31 -5.86
N MET A 148 3.45 4.22 -6.58
CA MET A 148 2.51 5.14 -5.93
C MET A 148 1.42 4.36 -5.22
N ASP A 149 1.01 3.25 -5.80
CA ASP A 149 0.26 2.17 -5.19
C ASP A 149 1.22 1.24 -4.41
N ASN A 150 1.24 1.21 -3.05
CA ASN A 150 0.53 2.21 -2.22
C ASN A 150 1.52 2.95 -1.31
N ARG A 151 2.74 3.23 -1.81
CA ARG A 151 3.75 4.01 -1.06
C ARG A 151 3.25 5.44 -0.75
N LEU A 152 2.34 5.96 -1.59
CA LEU A 152 1.71 7.25 -1.34
C LEU A 152 0.78 7.18 -0.13
N GLY A 153 0.02 6.10 0.01
CA GLY A 153 -0.83 5.84 1.17
C GLY A 153 -0.01 5.69 2.45
N VAL A 154 1.09 4.93 2.39
CA VAL A 154 2.04 4.77 3.51
C VAL A 154 2.63 6.12 3.91
N TRP A 155 3.11 6.92 2.94
CA TRP A 155 3.64 8.25 3.19
C TRP A 155 2.59 9.18 3.83
N SER A 156 1.35 9.18 3.31
CA SER A 156 0.25 9.98 3.86
C SER A 156 -0.08 9.59 5.30
N ALA A 157 -0.08 8.30 5.61
CA ALA A 157 -0.31 7.80 6.97
C ALA A 157 0.80 8.25 7.93
N LEU A 158 2.07 8.24 7.50
CA LEU A 158 3.19 8.75 8.30
C LEU A 158 3.10 10.27 8.54
N GLN A 159 2.63 11.05 7.55
CA GLN A 159 2.41 12.49 7.75
C GLN A 159 1.30 12.75 8.80
N VAL A 160 0.26 11.91 8.82
CA VAL A 160 -0.79 11.99 9.85
C VAL A 160 -0.24 11.60 11.22
N ALA A 161 0.69 10.64 11.29
CA ALA A 161 1.30 10.18 12.54
C ALA A 161 1.96 11.32 13.33
N GLU A 162 2.51 12.31 12.65
CA GLU A 162 3.23 13.45 13.28
C GLU A 162 2.34 14.24 14.25
N THR A 163 1.04 14.29 13.98
CA THR A 163 0.08 15.09 14.79
C THR A 163 -1.08 14.27 15.34
N LEU A 164 -1.06 12.95 15.15
CA LEU A 164 -2.13 12.08 15.63
C LEU A 164 -2.05 11.87 17.14
N THR A 165 -3.10 12.25 17.87
CA THR A 165 -3.17 12.06 19.32
C THR A 165 -3.96 10.83 19.74
N ASP A 166 -5.02 10.47 18.99
CA ASP A 166 -5.89 9.34 19.29
C ASP A 166 -6.29 8.60 18.00
N GLY A 167 -5.70 7.43 17.75
CA GLY A 167 -5.97 6.66 16.55
C GLY A 167 -5.04 5.47 16.38
N LEU A 168 -5.25 4.75 15.29
CA LEU A 168 -4.36 3.69 14.84
C LEU A 168 -3.89 3.99 13.42
N ILE A 169 -2.61 3.75 13.15
CA ILE A 169 -2.09 3.61 11.80
C ILE A 169 -1.68 2.15 11.63
N VAL A 170 -2.15 1.54 10.57
CA VAL A 170 -2.00 0.12 10.30
C VAL A 170 -1.37 -0.05 8.93
N PHE A 171 -0.18 -0.57 8.91
CA PHE A 171 0.52 -0.96 7.70
C PHE A 171 0.26 -2.45 7.46
N SER A 172 -0.54 -2.74 6.44
CA SER A 172 -1.01 -4.07 6.07
C SER A 172 -0.13 -4.72 5.00
N CYS A 173 -0.22 -6.02 4.87
CA CYS A 173 0.48 -6.86 3.91
C CYS A 173 -0.50 -7.60 3.01
N TRP A 174 -0.05 -7.98 1.79
CA TRP A 174 -0.77 -8.82 0.85
C TRP A 174 -2.07 -8.23 0.29
N GLU A 175 -2.19 -6.91 0.23
CA GLU A 175 -3.34 -6.26 -0.39
C GLU A 175 -3.45 -6.65 -1.86
N GLU A 176 -2.35 -6.58 -2.61
CA GLU A 176 -2.23 -6.86 -4.04
C GLU A 176 -2.61 -8.30 -4.44
N THR A 177 -2.77 -9.16 -3.46
CA THR A 177 -3.17 -10.57 -3.64
C THR A 177 -4.52 -10.90 -3.00
N GLY A 178 -5.32 -9.88 -2.65
CA GLY A 178 -6.67 -10.02 -2.14
C GLY A 178 -6.86 -9.70 -0.65
N GLY A 179 -6.04 -8.83 -0.08
CA GLY A 179 -6.25 -8.26 1.25
C GLY A 179 -5.99 -9.23 2.41
N GLY A 180 -4.96 -10.08 2.30
CA GLY A 180 -4.72 -11.23 3.19
C GLY A 180 -4.64 -10.95 4.69
N SER A 181 -3.94 -9.88 5.12
CA SER A 181 -3.73 -9.62 6.56
C SER A 181 -4.87 -8.87 7.24
N VAL A 182 -5.69 -8.16 6.50
CA VAL A 182 -6.63 -7.16 7.01
C VAL A 182 -7.75 -7.77 7.86
N GLY A 183 -8.21 -8.96 7.50
CA GLY A 183 -9.21 -9.68 8.29
C GLY A 183 -8.74 -9.97 9.72
N TYR A 184 -7.48 -10.38 9.88
CA TYR A 184 -6.85 -10.60 11.18
C TYR A 184 -6.63 -9.28 11.93
N LEU A 185 -6.07 -8.28 11.26
CA LEU A 185 -5.79 -6.97 11.85
C LEU A 185 -7.08 -6.29 12.34
N GLY A 186 -8.15 -6.33 11.56
CA GLY A 186 -9.46 -5.79 11.93
C GLY A 186 -10.04 -6.46 13.17
N LYS A 187 -9.94 -7.79 13.25
CA LYS A 187 -10.33 -8.55 14.44
C LYS A 187 -9.51 -8.13 15.66
N TYR A 188 -8.18 -8.14 15.54
CA TYR A 188 -7.28 -7.78 16.62
C TYR A 188 -7.57 -6.37 17.16
N ILE A 189 -7.72 -5.40 16.27
CA ILE A 189 -8.02 -4.00 16.61
C ILE A 189 -9.37 -3.88 17.33
N TYR A 190 -10.38 -4.59 16.86
CA TYR A 190 -11.70 -4.59 17.50
C TYR A 190 -11.66 -5.21 18.90
N GLU A 191 -11.04 -6.39 19.05
CA GLU A 191 -11.01 -7.12 20.32
C GLU A 191 -10.19 -6.40 21.39
N ASN A 192 -9.10 -5.72 21.01
CA ASN A 192 -8.22 -5.06 21.97
C ASN A 192 -8.65 -3.63 22.32
N TRP A 193 -9.23 -2.90 21.37
CA TRP A 193 -9.52 -1.47 21.56
C TRP A 193 -10.93 -1.05 21.19
N GLY A 194 -11.78 -1.94 20.72
CA GLY A 194 -13.17 -1.63 20.34
C GLY A 194 -13.31 -0.70 19.15
N VAL A 195 -12.26 -0.55 18.33
CA VAL A 195 -12.28 0.30 17.13
C VAL A 195 -13.16 -0.35 16.06
N ARG A 196 -14.11 0.44 15.51
CA ARG A 196 -15.18 -0.04 14.62
C ARG A 196 -15.26 0.73 13.31
N GLN A 197 -14.29 1.55 13.01
CA GLN A 197 -14.26 2.34 11.79
C GLN A 197 -12.84 2.49 11.31
N ALA A 198 -12.67 2.47 9.98
CA ALA A 198 -11.38 2.64 9.34
C ALA A 198 -11.47 3.62 8.16
N LEU A 199 -10.37 4.31 7.91
CA LEU A 199 -10.06 4.99 6.66
C LEU A 199 -9.02 4.16 5.94
N ILE A 200 -9.15 4.01 4.64
CA ILE A 200 -8.17 3.36 3.80
C ILE A 200 -7.41 4.45 3.05
N SER A 201 -6.13 4.56 3.33
CA SER A 201 -5.21 5.46 2.63
C SER A 201 -4.61 4.70 1.46
N ASP A 202 -5.28 4.82 0.32
CA ASP A 202 -4.96 4.11 -0.90
C ASP A 202 -5.04 5.06 -2.09
N ILE A 203 -4.69 4.59 -3.28
CA ILE A 203 -4.79 5.36 -4.51
C ILE A 203 -5.99 4.92 -5.35
N THR A 204 -6.33 5.70 -6.36
CA THR A 204 -7.32 5.32 -7.36
C THR A 204 -6.87 5.73 -8.76
N TRP A 205 -7.62 5.27 -9.75
CA TRP A 205 -7.38 5.58 -11.16
C TRP A 205 -7.92 6.95 -11.57
N VAL A 206 -7.32 7.54 -12.57
CA VAL A 206 -7.93 8.63 -13.32
C VAL A 206 -8.98 8.02 -14.24
N THR A 207 -10.23 8.43 -14.05
CA THR A 207 -11.39 7.99 -14.81
C THR A 207 -12.11 9.19 -15.40
N GLU A 208 -13.30 9.01 -16.00
CA GLU A 208 -14.11 10.14 -16.46
C GLU A 208 -14.61 11.03 -15.31
N GLY A 209 -14.69 10.48 -14.08
CA GLY A 209 -15.15 11.18 -12.88
C GLY A 209 -14.03 11.65 -11.95
N ILE A 210 -12.82 11.12 -12.08
CA ILE A 210 -11.68 11.38 -11.19
C ILE A 210 -10.51 11.97 -11.97
N HIS A 211 -10.05 13.15 -11.57
CA HIS A 211 -9.01 13.88 -12.27
C HIS A 211 -7.90 14.37 -11.34
N HIS A 212 -6.68 14.39 -11.84
CA HIS A 212 -5.55 14.99 -11.12
C HIS A 212 -5.83 16.46 -10.76
N GLY A 213 -5.33 16.88 -9.61
CA GLY A 213 -5.46 18.26 -9.13
C GLY A 213 -6.85 18.64 -8.60
N ASN A 214 -7.84 17.74 -8.62
CA ASN A 214 -9.20 18.02 -8.13
C ASN A 214 -9.44 17.59 -6.67
N GLY A 215 -8.39 17.32 -5.92
CA GLY A 215 -8.46 16.91 -4.52
C GLY A 215 -8.50 15.38 -4.37
N VAL A 216 -8.64 14.93 -3.13
CA VAL A 216 -8.69 13.50 -2.80
C VAL A 216 -9.97 12.85 -3.34
N ALA A 217 -9.87 11.60 -3.80
CA ALA A 217 -11.03 10.80 -4.13
C ALA A 217 -11.61 10.17 -2.85
N ILE A 218 -12.91 10.33 -2.63
CA ILE A 218 -13.68 9.61 -1.61
C ILE A 218 -14.47 8.54 -2.34
N SER A 219 -14.09 7.28 -2.18
CA SER A 219 -14.77 6.17 -2.84
C SER A 219 -16.15 5.94 -2.23
N MET A 220 -17.17 6.09 -3.08
CA MET A 220 -18.57 5.74 -2.78
C MET A 220 -18.81 4.26 -3.04
N ARG A 221 -18.10 3.71 -4.00
CA ARG A 221 -17.94 2.27 -4.28
C ARG A 221 -16.82 2.04 -5.30
N ASP A 222 -16.23 0.88 -5.19
CA ASP A 222 -15.41 0.23 -6.19
C ASP A 222 -16.01 -1.17 -6.49
N SER A 223 -15.25 -2.25 -6.52
CA SER A 223 -15.79 -3.62 -6.50
C SER A 223 -16.52 -3.96 -5.19
N GLY A 224 -16.23 -3.23 -4.10
CA GLY A 224 -16.96 -3.25 -2.83
C GLY A 224 -17.92 -2.08 -2.67
N ILE A 225 -18.71 -2.10 -1.59
CA ILE A 225 -19.67 -1.03 -1.27
C ILE A 225 -19.50 -0.64 0.19
N PRO A 226 -18.80 0.46 0.50
CA PRO A 226 -18.62 0.91 1.86
C PRO A 226 -19.93 1.37 2.49
N ARG A 227 -20.00 1.32 3.81
CA ARG A 227 -21.20 1.71 4.55
C ARG A 227 -21.55 3.18 4.28
N LYS A 228 -22.66 3.44 3.60
CA LYS A 228 -23.05 4.79 3.15
C LYS A 228 -23.09 5.84 4.24
N SER A 229 -23.57 5.48 5.44
CA SER A 229 -23.62 6.40 6.58
C SER A 229 -22.22 6.87 7.01
N TYR A 230 -21.22 5.99 6.92
CA TYR A 230 -19.84 6.35 7.24
C TYR A 230 -19.21 7.21 6.16
N VAL A 231 -19.39 6.87 4.89
CA VAL A 231 -18.93 7.70 3.76
C VAL A 231 -19.54 9.10 3.82
N ASN A 232 -20.85 9.20 4.08
CA ASN A 232 -21.52 10.50 4.24
C ASN A 232 -20.94 11.32 5.41
N LYS A 233 -20.52 10.68 6.49
CA LYS A 233 -19.81 11.34 7.60
C LYS A 233 -18.47 11.90 7.14
N ILE A 234 -17.68 11.13 6.39
CA ILE A 234 -16.40 11.57 5.82
C ILE A 234 -16.61 12.79 4.91
N ILE A 235 -17.60 12.72 3.99
CA ILE A 235 -17.97 13.83 3.11
C ILE A 235 -18.36 15.08 3.91
N SER A 236 -19.14 14.92 4.99
CA SER A 236 -19.54 16.02 5.83
C SER A 236 -18.35 16.68 6.52
N ILE A 237 -17.38 15.88 6.98
CA ILE A 237 -16.13 16.38 7.59
C ILE A 237 -15.31 17.13 6.55
N ALA A 238 -15.15 16.59 5.35
CA ALA A 238 -14.41 17.22 4.27
C ALA A 238 -15.02 18.59 3.92
N LYS A 239 -16.35 18.65 3.77
CA LYS A 239 -17.08 19.92 3.52
C LYS A 239 -16.92 20.93 4.64
N ALA A 240 -17.02 20.48 5.90
CA ALA A 240 -16.92 21.37 7.07
C ALA A 240 -15.51 21.97 7.24
N ASN A 241 -14.51 21.39 6.62
CA ASN A 241 -13.12 21.85 6.65
C ASN A 241 -12.63 22.39 5.30
N ASP A 242 -13.54 22.67 4.37
CA ASP A 242 -13.23 23.20 3.04
C ASP A 242 -12.18 22.38 2.26
N LEU A 243 -12.12 21.07 2.52
CA LEU A 243 -11.22 20.16 1.83
C LEU A 243 -11.73 19.90 0.42
N LYS A 244 -10.85 20.04 -0.56
CA LYS A 244 -11.16 19.70 -1.95
C LYS A 244 -11.19 18.18 -2.12
N PHE A 245 -12.28 17.65 -2.62
CA PHE A 245 -12.45 16.21 -2.85
C PHE A 245 -13.33 15.93 -4.09
N GLN A 246 -13.23 14.70 -4.56
CA GLN A 246 -14.03 14.12 -5.63
C GLN A 246 -14.77 12.89 -5.11
N LEU A 247 -15.88 12.51 -5.73
CA LEU A 247 -16.63 11.30 -5.39
C LEU A 247 -16.38 10.26 -6.47
N GLU A 248 -15.80 9.14 -6.07
CA GLU A 248 -15.54 8.01 -6.94
C GLU A 248 -16.71 7.04 -6.93
N VAL A 249 -17.12 6.59 -8.11
CA VAL A 249 -18.13 5.53 -8.30
C VAL A 249 -17.67 4.66 -9.45
N GLU A 250 -17.12 3.48 -9.11
CA GLU A 250 -16.58 2.51 -10.06
C GLU A 250 -17.18 1.12 -9.81
N ASP A 251 -16.94 0.17 -10.70
CA ASP A 251 -17.37 -1.23 -10.55
C ASP A 251 -16.20 -2.21 -10.51
N ALA A 252 -14.99 -1.70 -10.56
CA ALA A 252 -13.74 -2.43 -10.54
C ALA A 252 -12.75 -1.81 -9.55
N GLY A 253 -11.62 -2.45 -9.35
CA GLY A 253 -10.65 -2.09 -8.31
C GLY A 253 -11.06 -2.63 -6.94
N GLY A 254 -10.21 -2.41 -5.99
CA GLY A 254 -10.43 -2.84 -4.61
C GLY A 254 -9.40 -2.21 -3.69
N SER A 255 -9.56 -2.44 -2.42
CA SER A 255 -8.63 -2.02 -1.38
C SER A 255 -8.83 -2.89 -0.14
N ASP A 256 -8.01 -2.70 0.87
CA ASP A 256 -8.19 -3.28 2.20
C ASP A 256 -9.63 -3.08 2.75
N GLY A 257 -10.29 -2.03 2.32
CA GLY A 257 -11.68 -1.74 2.65
C GLY A 257 -12.65 -2.85 2.28
N ASN A 258 -12.40 -3.56 1.18
CA ASN A 258 -13.25 -4.64 0.70
C ASN A 258 -13.25 -5.85 1.63
N ALA A 259 -12.14 -6.15 2.28
CA ALA A 259 -12.05 -7.19 3.29
C ALA A 259 -12.66 -6.74 4.63
N LEU A 260 -12.38 -5.51 5.05
CA LEU A 260 -12.94 -4.95 6.30
C LEU A 260 -14.47 -4.87 6.27
N GLN A 261 -15.08 -4.45 5.15
CA GLN A 261 -16.53 -4.37 4.99
C GLN A 261 -17.25 -5.73 5.15
N LYS A 262 -16.56 -6.82 4.81
CA LYS A 262 -17.06 -8.18 4.89
C LYS A 262 -16.75 -8.85 6.22
N SER A 263 -16.03 -8.18 7.09
CA SER A 263 -15.68 -8.70 8.40
C SER A 263 -16.94 -8.87 9.27
N PRO A 264 -17.04 -9.95 10.06
CA PRO A 264 -18.10 -10.12 11.04
C PRO A 264 -17.97 -9.19 12.26
N TYR A 265 -16.89 -8.44 12.35
CA TYR A 265 -16.65 -7.45 13.40
C TYR A 265 -17.19 -6.08 12.94
N PRO A 266 -18.05 -5.46 13.75
CA PRO A 266 -18.66 -4.18 13.38
C PRO A 266 -17.66 -3.02 13.40
#